data_bde887700fdc678cfd5a15c9fedaef70
#
_entry.id   bde887700fdc678cfd5a15c9fedaef70
#
_cell.length_a   1.000
_cell.length_b   1.000
_cell.length_c   1.000
_cell.angle_alpha   90.00
_cell.angle_beta   90.00
_cell.angle_gamma   90.00
#
_symmetry.space_group_name_H-M   'P 1'
#
loop_
_entity.id
_entity.type
_entity.pdbx_description
1 polymer ?
#
loop_
_entity_poly.entity_id
_entity_poly.type
_entity_poly.pdbx_seq_one_letter_code
_entity_poly.pdbx_strand_id
1 'polypeptide(L)'
;MTMVNTFSKKLALLLLAFCAQNAVFSAEKKPVSDWNQWRGPNRDGVVVGKPWPQDLKANHFSPAWRLELGSSYSGPVMDQATVYVTESSGNNEVVRALDRATGKEKWRHEWAGKMSVPFFAARNGSWIRSTPALANGKLFVAGIRDHLLCLDAKTGKRLWEIDFPKQLKTPLPTFGCVCSPMVDGKFVYMQAGAGFCKIEQDTGKIVWRTMKDKGGMYGSAFSSPVFATLRDKRQILVQSRTELAGVDIASGGVL
;
A
#
# COMPACT_ATOMS: atom_id res chain seq x y z
N MET A 1 59.24 -0.29 -52.58
CA MET A 1 57.85 -0.79 -52.50
C MET A 1 57.53 -1.06 -51.00
N THR A 2 57.34 -0.06 -50.24
CA THR A 2 56.91 -0.17 -48.80
C THR A 2 56.63 1.23 -48.21
N MET A 3 55.56 1.92 -48.65
CA MET A 3 55.13 3.19 -48.07
C MET A 3 53.61 3.39 -48.10
N VAL A 4 52.80 2.35 -48.03
CA VAL A 4 51.33 2.51 -48.08
C VAL A 4 50.60 2.02 -46.81
N ASN A 5 51.31 1.48 -45.82
CA ASN A 5 50.63 0.78 -44.72
C ASN A 5 50.60 1.52 -43.35
N THR A 6 51.13 2.76 -43.29
CA THR A 6 51.20 3.50 -42.02
C THR A 6 50.11 4.55 -41.88
N PHE A 7 49.44 4.96 -42.97
CA PHE A 7 48.40 6.00 -42.92
C PHE A 7 47.02 5.44 -42.51
N SER A 8 46.76 4.16 -42.82
CA SER A 8 45.46 3.52 -42.53
C SER A 8 45.27 3.17 -41.04
N LYS A 9 46.36 2.86 -40.32
CA LYS A 9 46.25 2.54 -38.88
C LYS A 9 46.07 3.74 -37.95
N LYS A 10 46.57 4.92 -38.36
CA LYS A 10 46.38 6.15 -37.58
C LYS A 10 45.00 6.75 -37.75
N LEU A 11 44.33 6.55 -38.90
CA LEU A 11 42.96 7.03 -39.12
C LEU A 11 41.91 6.17 -38.40
N ALA A 12 42.18 4.85 -38.27
CA ALA A 12 41.30 3.95 -37.50
C ALA A 12 41.36 4.20 -35.97
N LEU A 13 42.53 4.59 -35.44
CA LEU A 13 42.64 4.94 -34.01
C LEU A 13 42.00 6.29 -33.67
N LEU A 14 41.96 7.25 -34.60
CA LEU A 14 41.30 8.53 -34.39
C LEU A 14 39.74 8.43 -34.42
N LEU A 15 39.21 7.53 -35.24
CA LEU A 15 37.75 7.27 -35.30
C LEU A 15 37.23 6.49 -34.08
N LEU A 16 38.05 5.63 -33.45
CA LEU A 16 37.70 4.97 -32.18
C LEU A 16 37.75 5.88 -30.97
N ALA A 17 38.59 6.92 -30.99
CA ALA A 17 38.65 7.90 -29.89
C ALA A 17 37.50 8.91 -29.93
N PHE A 18 36.81 9.14 -31.05
CA PHE A 18 35.71 10.10 -31.16
C PHE A 18 34.33 9.49 -30.83
N CYS A 19 34.19 8.16 -30.85
CA CYS A 19 32.97 7.48 -30.44
C CYS A 19 32.82 7.31 -28.90
N ALA A 20 33.87 7.58 -28.13
CA ALA A 20 33.86 7.37 -26.67
C ALA A 20 33.44 8.61 -25.86
N GLN A 21 33.13 9.76 -26.48
CA GLN A 21 32.84 11.00 -25.78
C GLN A 21 31.37 11.44 -25.76
N ASN A 22 30.45 10.64 -26.31
CA ASN A 22 29.01 10.92 -26.23
C ASN A 22 28.27 9.90 -25.36
N ALA A 23 28.88 9.43 -24.29
CA ALA A 23 28.12 8.89 -23.17
C ALA A 23 27.43 10.07 -22.49
N VAL A 24 26.26 10.46 -23.02
CA VAL A 24 25.31 11.29 -22.29
C VAL A 24 25.02 10.55 -21.00
N PHE A 25 25.66 10.99 -19.91
CA PHE A 25 25.23 10.66 -18.57
C PHE A 25 23.80 11.19 -18.43
N SER A 26 22.84 10.42 -18.86
CA SER A 26 21.47 10.55 -18.39
C SER A 26 21.60 10.37 -16.89
N ALA A 27 21.52 11.47 -16.15
CA ALA A 27 21.41 11.41 -14.70
C ALA A 27 20.20 10.50 -14.44
N GLU A 28 20.44 9.27 -13.99
CA GLU A 28 19.38 8.40 -13.50
C GLU A 28 18.59 9.22 -12.49
N LYS A 29 17.38 9.62 -12.87
CA LYS A 29 16.41 10.14 -11.89
C LYS A 29 16.26 9.01 -10.89
N LYS A 30 16.92 9.16 -9.71
CA LYS A 30 16.70 8.23 -8.60
C LYS A 30 15.20 8.07 -8.45
N PRO A 31 14.67 6.84 -8.47
CA PRO A 31 13.24 6.65 -8.38
C PRO A 31 12.75 7.34 -7.12
N VAL A 32 11.75 8.20 -7.27
CA VAL A 32 11.06 8.78 -6.13
C VAL A 32 10.50 7.60 -5.37
N SER A 33 10.83 7.46 -4.11
CA SER A 33 10.42 6.30 -3.31
C SER A 33 8.91 6.18 -3.33
N ASP A 34 8.41 5.01 -3.72
CA ASP A 34 7.02 4.68 -3.62
C ASP A 34 6.61 4.61 -2.15
N TRP A 35 5.42 5.11 -1.84
CA TRP A 35 4.81 4.98 -0.51
C TRP A 35 3.59 4.09 -0.66
N ASN A 36 3.86 2.81 -0.92
CA ASN A 36 2.90 1.89 -1.50
C ASN A 36 1.97 1.19 -0.50
N GLN A 37 2.16 1.40 0.80
CA GLN A 37 1.29 0.84 1.85
C GLN A 37 1.39 1.66 3.14
N TRP A 38 0.59 1.31 4.14
CA TRP A 38 0.59 1.96 5.45
C TRP A 38 1.99 2.03 6.04
N ARG A 39 2.45 3.25 6.36
CA ARG A 39 3.78 3.57 6.86
C ARG A 39 4.93 3.24 5.88
N GLY A 40 4.65 3.23 4.57
CA GLY A 40 5.66 3.05 3.53
C GLY A 40 6.04 1.61 3.23
N PRO A 41 7.03 1.39 2.36
CA PRO A 41 7.37 0.07 1.81
C PRO A 41 7.69 -0.98 2.88
N ASN A 42 8.39 -0.56 3.93
CA ASN A 42 8.79 -1.43 5.03
C ASN A 42 7.82 -1.38 6.23
N ARG A 43 6.78 -0.57 6.16
CA ARG A 43 5.80 -0.32 7.25
C ARG A 43 6.43 0.22 8.53
N ASP A 44 7.56 0.88 8.44
CA ASP A 44 8.34 1.44 9.55
C ASP A 44 8.19 2.97 9.68
N GLY A 45 7.60 3.63 8.69
CA GLY A 45 7.44 5.07 8.64
C GLY A 45 8.71 5.80 8.23
N VAL A 46 9.70 5.09 7.71
CA VAL A 46 10.99 5.64 7.32
C VAL A 46 11.00 6.00 5.84
N VAL A 47 11.37 7.22 5.52
CA VAL A 47 11.63 7.67 4.15
C VAL A 47 13.12 7.56 3.88
N VAL A 48 13.48 6.70 2.93
CA VAL A 48 14.87 6.56 2.47
C VAL A 48 15.13 7.63 1.42
N GLY A 49 16.18 8.45 1.61
CA GLY A 49 16.51 9.52 0.68
C GLY A 49 17.55 10.47 1.21
N LYS A 50 17.62 11.68 0.65
CA LYS A 50 18.48 12.74 1.18
C LYS A 50 18.04 13.10 2.60
N PRO A 51 18.98 13.42 3.49
CA PRO A 51 18.64 13.89 4.84
C PRO A 51 17.68 15.08 4.77
N TRP A 52 16.71 15.09 5.67
CA TRP A 52 15.85 16.25 5.85
C TRP A 52 16.67 17.40 6.44
N PRO A 53 16.30 18.67 6.19
CA PRO A 53 16.91 19.80 6.88
C PRO A 53 16.77 19.63 8.39
N GLN A 54 17.80 20.02 9.16
CA GLN A 54 17.73 19.96 10.63
C GLN A 54 16.58 20.81 11.16
N ASP A 55 16.36 21.97 10.54
CA ASP A 55 15.25 22.87 10.86
C ASP A 55 14.24 22.85 9.72
N LEU A 56 13.01 22.41 9.98
CA LEU A 56 11.91 22.47 9.04
C LEU A 56 11.23 23.85 9.14
N LYS A 57 11.55 24.74 8.22
CA LYS A 57 10.95 26.07 8.10
C LYS A 57 9.84 26.06 7.04
N ALA A 58 8.88 26.98 7.15
CA ALA A 58 7.76 27.08 6.22
C ALA A 58 8.19 27.22 4.76
N ASN A 59 9.31 27.86 4.47
CA ASN A 59 9.88 28.02 3.11
C ASN A 59 10.49 26.73 2.54
N HIS A 60 10.66 25.68 3.34
CA HIS A 60 11.11 24.38 2.86
C HIS A 60 9.96 23.57 2.20
N PHE A 61 8.71 24.03 2.36
CA PHE A 61 7.53 23.35 1.84
C PHE A 61 6.80 24.24 0.87
N SER A 62 6.57 23.73 -0.31
CA SER A 62 5.68 24.34 -1.30
C SER A 62 4.60 23.35 -1.69
N PRO A 63 3.31 23.65 -1.45
CA PRO A 63 2.21 22.79 -1.88
C PRO A 63 2.22 22.65 -3.40
N ALA A 64 2.32 21.41 -3.89
CA ALA A 64 2.18 21.17 -5.32
C ALA A 64 0.71 21.34 -5.77
N TRP A 65 -0.22 20.85 -4.97
CA TRP A 65 -1.67 20.97 -5.19
C TRP A 65 -2.42 20.68 -3.87
N ARG A 66 -3.71 20.96 -3.87
CA ARG A 66 -4.66 20.64 -2.78
C ARG A 66 -5.88 19.98 -3.34
N LEU A 67 -6.45 19.06 -2.55
CA LEU A 67 -7.70 18.40 -2.85
C LEU A 67 -8.53 18.33 -1.57
N GLU A 68 -9.79 18.70 -1.68
CA GLU A 68 -10.75 18.45 -0.61
C GLU A 68 -11.24 17.01 -0.67
N LEU A 69 -11.26 16.36 0.48
CA LEU A 69 -11.72 14.99 0.66
C LEU A 69 -12.88 14.96 1.65
N GLY A 70 -13.76 14.00 1.46
CA GLY A 70 -14.72 13.59 2.49
C GLY A 70 -14.01 12.99 3.70
N SER A 71 -14.79 12.66 4.73
CA SER A 71 -14.26 12.13 5.97
C SER A 71 -13.53 10.80 5.80
N SER A 72 -12.34 10.69 6.38
CA SER A 72 -11.49 9.51 6.32
C SER A 72 -10.47 9.50 7.46
N TYR A 73 -10.05 8.32 7.89
CA TYR A 73 -8.88 8.10 8.74
C TYR A 73 -7.73 7.40 7.98
N SER A 74 -7.95 7.12 6.70
CA SER A 74 -6.97 6.46 5.84
C SER A 74 -5.85 7.40 5.45
N GLY A 75 -4.62 6.92 5.44
CA GLY A 75 -3.49 7.61 4.82
C GLY A 75 -3.47 7.42 3.30
N PRO A 76 -2.84 8.33 2.55
CA PRO A 76 -2.60 8.14 1.12
C PRO A 76 -1.52 7.08 0.88
N VAL A 77 -1.63 6.40 -0.27
CA VAL A 77 -0.53 5.61 -0.82
C VAL A 77 -0.20 6.11 -2.23
N MET A 78 1.02 5.89 -2.69
CA MET A 78 1.43 6.41 -3.99
C MET A 78 2.53 5.56 -4.64
N ASP A 79 2.54 5.61 -5.97
CA ASP A 79 3.65 5.25 -6.81
C ASP A 79 4.30 6.49 -7.46
N GLN A 80 5.09 6.28 -8.48
CA GLN A 80 5.79 7.37 -9.17
C GLN A 80 4.86 8.35 -9.88
N ALA A 81 3.66 7.92 -10.29
CA ALA A 81 2.75 8.67 -11.15
C ALA A 81 1.37 8.96 -10.53
N THR A 82 1.01 8.26 -9.46
CA THR A 82 -0.37 8.29 -8.94
C THR A 82 -0.39 8.31 -7.42
N VAL A 83 -1.27 9.11 -6.86
CA VAL A 83 -1.64 9.12 -5.44
C VAL A 83 -3.04 8.53 -5.30
N TYR A 84 -3.20 7.58 -4.42
CA TYR A 84 -4.47 6.96 -4.10
C TYR A 84 -4.92 7.41 -2.72
N VAL A 85 -6.13 7.92 -2.64
CA VAL A 85 -6.77 8.40 -1.41
C VAL A 85 -8.14 7.77 -1.27
N THR A 86 -8.59 7.60 -0.02
CA THR A 86 -9.93 7.09 0.25
C THR A 86 -10.72 8.07 1.09
N GLU A 87 -12.03 8.07 0.91
CA GLU A 87 -12.97 8.91 1.65
C GLU A 87 -14.30 8.18 1.86
N SER A 88 -15.11 8.69 2.77
CA SER A 88 -16.49 8.30 2.95
C SER A 88 -17.38 9.42 2.42
N SER A 89 -18.33 9.08 1.55
CA SER A 89 -19.25 10.02 0.91
C SER A 89 -20.67 9.47 0.96
N GLY A 90 -21.52 10.09 1.74
CA GLY A 90 -22.91 9.63 1.97
C GLY A 90 -22.94 8.20 2.53
N ASN A 91 -23.50 7.27 1.78
CA ASN A 91 -23.60 5.85 2.15
C ASN A 91 -22.43 5.01 1.59
N ASN A 92 -21.53 5.62 0.83
CA ASN A 92 -20.45 4.94 0.12
C ASN A 92 -19.08 5.26 0.73
N GLU A 93 -18.17 4.35 0.51
CA GLU A 93 -16.73 4.57 0.57
C GLU A 93 -16.22 4.72 -0.87
N VAL A 94 -15.23 5.55 -1.04
CA VAL A 94 -14.68 5.92 -2.34
C VAL A 94 -13.16 5.82 -2.28
N VAL A 95 -12.56 5.29 -3.32
CA VAL A 95 -11.13 5.45 -3.58
C VAL A 95 -10.95 6.28 -4.85
N ARG A 96 -10.03 7.23 -4.80
CA ARG A 96 -9.68 8.10 -5.93
C ARG A 96 -8.22 7.95 -6.28
N ALA A 97 -7.93 7.81 -7.56
CA ALA A 97 -6.58 7.87 -8.09
C ALA A 97 -6.34 9.23 -8.71
N LEU A 98 -5.30 9.90 -8.25
CA LEU A 98 -4.96 11.25 -8.62
C LEU A 98 -3.61 11.27 -9.33
N ASP A 99 -3.48 12.07 -10.34
CA ASP A 99 -2.18 12.35 -10.95
C ASP A 99 -1.26 13.00 -9.90
N ARG A 100 -0.11 12.41 -9.67
CA ARG A 100 0.79 12.85 -8.59
C ARG A 100 1.34 14.25 -8.80
N ALA A 101 1.55 14.67 -10.04
CA ALA A 101 2.12 15.98 -10.36
C ALA A 101 1.07 17.09 -10.27
N THR A 102 -0.17 16.81 -10.65
CA THR A 102 -1.21 17.82 -10.83
C THR A 102 -2.39 17.75 -9.88
N GLY A 103 -2.55 16.62 -9.16
CA GLY A 103 -3.72 16.36 -8.31
C GLY A 103 -5.00 16.07 -9.09
N LYS A 104 -4.97 16.04 -10.43
CA LYS A 104 -6.16 15.72 -11.24
C LYS A 104 -6.59 14.28 -11.05
N GLU A 105 -7.89 14.07 -10.89
CA GLU A 105 -8.46 12.73 -10.79
C GLU A 105 -8.30 11.97 -12.12
N LYS A 106 -7.74 10.76 -12.04
CA LYS A 106 -7.60 9.81 -13.14
C LYS A 106 -8.80 8.89 -13.20
N TRP A 107 -9.23 8.39 -12.04
CA TRP A 107 -10.39 7.54 -11.87
C TRP A 107 -10.84 7.52 -10.41
N ARG A 108 -12.07 7.07 -10.19
CA ARG A 108 -12.64 6.75 -8.87
C ARG A 108 -13.39 5.42 -8.91
N HIS A 109 -13.48 4.77 -7.76
CA HIS A 109 -14.28 3.58 -7.54
C HIS A 109 -15.05 3.72 -6.21
N GLU A 110 -16.31 3.34 -6.22
CA GLU A 110 -17.22 3.49 -5.09
C GLU A 110 -17.85 2.15 -4.72
N TRP A 111 -18.08 1.95 -3.43
CA TRP A 111 -18.81 0.78 -2.93
C TRP A 111 -19.60 1.16 -1.69
N ALA A 112 -20.60 0.32 -1.32
CA ALA A 112 -21.43 0.54 -0.14
C ALA A 112 -20.60 0.41 1.14
N GLY A 113 -20.46 1.49 1.89
CA GLY A 113 -19.62 1.59 3.09
C GLY A 113 -20.35 2.07 4.33
N LYS A 114 -21.68 2.29 4.27
CA LYS A 114 -22.43 2.78 5.44
C LYS A 114 -22.42 1.75 6.56
N MET A 115 -21.97 2.20 7.73
CA MET A 115 -21.97 1.43 8.96
C MET A 115 -22.30 2.36 10.12
N SER A 116 -23.01 1.86 11.14
CA SER A 116 -23.24 2.58 12.41
C SER A 116 -22.29 1.99 13.46
N VAL A 117 -21.49 2.85 14.08
CA VAL A 117 -20.72 2.50 15.27
C VAL A 117 -21.58 2.73 16.53
N PRO A 118 -21.25 2.13 17.69
CA PRO A 118 -21.98 2.37 18.93
C PRO A 118 -22.05 3.86 19.29
N PHE A 119 -23.13 4.28 19.94
CA PHE A 119 -23.40 5.69 20.24
C PHE A 119 -22.26 6.38 21.01
N PHE A 120 -21.59 5.68 21.91
CA PHE A 120 -20.45 6.19 22.67
C PHE A 120 -19.19 6.40 21.81
N ALA A 121 -19.11 5.78 20.62
CA ALA A 121 -18.06 5.97 19.65
C ALA A 121 -18.49 6.85 18.46
N ALA A 122 -19.74 7.27 18.40
CA ALA A 122 -20.31 8.01 17.27
C ALA A 122 -19.57 9.31 16.95
N ARG A 123 -19.02 9.98 17.98
CA ARG A 123 -18.19 11.18 17.80
C ARG A 123 -16.98 10.96 16.89
N ASN A 124 -16.46 9.75 16.84
CA ASN A 124 -15.33 9.39 15.99
C ASN A 124 -15.74 9.05 14.55
N GLY A 125 -17.05 9.13 14.22
CA GLY A 125 -17.57 8.81 12.90
C GLY A 125 -17.46 7.32 12.51
N SER A 126 -18.13 6.98 11.43
CA SER A 126 -18.09 5.62 10.83
C SER A 126 -17.46 5.69 9.44
N TRP A 127 -16.30 6.29 9.35
CA TRP A 127 -15.58 6.54 8.11
C TRP A 127 -14.56 5.44 7.85
N ILE A 128 -14.15 5.31 6.57
CA ILE A 128 -13.06 4.42 6.17
C ILE A 128 -11.79 4.70 6.99
N ARG A 129 -11.13 3.65 7.45
CA ARG A 129 -10.02 3.74 8.41
C ARG A 129 -8.73 3.13 7.89
N SER A 130 -8.87 2.15 7.01
CA SER A 130 -7.76 1.37 6.48
C SER A 130 -7.03 2.12 5.39
N THR A 131 -5.72 2.24 5.51
CA THR A 131 -4.86 2.74 4.42
C THR A 131 -4.72 1.66 3.35
N PRO A 132 -4.93 1.96 2.07
CA PRO A 132 -4.75 1.00 0.99
C PRO A 132 -3.33 0.43 0.90
N ALA A 133 -3.17 -0.63 0.09
CA ALA A 133 -1.86 -1.15 -0.29
C ALA A 133 -1.78 -1.34 -1.81
N LEU A 134 -0.64 -0.97 -2.38
CA LEU A 134 -0.37 -1.05 -3.81
C LEU A 134 0.75 -2.07 -4.06
N ALA A 135 0.48 -3.06 -4.90
CA ALA A 135 1.49 -4.04 -5.32
C ALA A 135 1.11 -4.66 -6.67
N ASN A 136 2.10 -4.93 -7.51
CA ASN A 136 1.93 -5.68 -8.76
C ASN A 136 0.81 -5.12 -9.68
N GLY A 137 0.68 -3.78 -9.75
CA GLY A 137 -0.37 -3.11 -10.53
C GLY A 137 -1.78 -3.22 -9.95
N LYS A 138 -1.92 -3.70 -8.72
CA LYS A 138 -3.17 -3.88 -8.00
C LYS A 138 -3.24 -2.98 -6.77
N LEU A 139 -4.40 -2.39 -6.53
CA LEU A 139 -4.71 -1.61 -5.33
C LEU A 139 -5.66 -2.42 -4.44
N PHE A 140 -5.24 -2.68 -3.21
CA PHE A 140 -6.02 -3.39 -2.19
C PHE A 140 -6.60 -2.37 -1.23
N VAL A 141 -7.93 -2.31 -1.17
CA VAL A 141 -8.66 -1.32 -0.35
C VAL A 141 -9.59 -2.05 0.60
N ALA A 142 -9.40 -1.84 1.90
CA ALA A 142 -10.28 -2.41 2.91
C ALA A 142 -11.32 -1.39 3.35
N GLY A 143 -12.59 -1.73 3.19
CA GLY A 143 -13.73 -0.94 3.62
C GLY A 143 -14.08 -1.16 5.09
N ILE A 144 -14.79 -0.20 5.69
CA ILE A 144 -15.16 -0.22 7.12
C ILE A 144 -16.02 -1.45 7.51
N ARG A 145 -16.77 -2.00 6.56
CA ARG A 145 -17.64 -3.16 6.76
C ARG A 145 -16.93 -4.51 6.67
N ASP A 146 -15.64 -4.55 6.92
CA ASP A 146 -14.82 -5.77 6.83
C ASP A 146 -14.85 -6.36 5.41
N HIS A 147 -14.56 -5.53 4.45
CA HIS A 147 -14.61 -5.81 3.03
C HIS A 147 -13.26 -5.50 2.40
N LEU A 148 -12.73 -6.37 1.57
CA LEU A 148 -11.48 -6.16 0.84
C LEU A 148 -11.74 -6.16 -0.66
N LEU A 149 -11.43 -5.06 -1.32
CA LEU A 149 -11.47 -4.93 -2.77
C LEU A 149 -10.05 -5.00 -3.34
N CYS A 150 -9.91 -5.66 -4.47
CA CYS A 150 -8.75 -5.58 -5.33
C CYS A 150 -9.14 -4.88 -6.63
N LEU A 151 -8.49 -3.77 -6.90
CA LEU A 151 -8.72 -2.97 -8.08
C LEU A 151 -7.48 -3.00 -8.98
N ASP A 152 -7.68 -2.95 -10.28
CA ASP A 152 -6.61 -2.60 -11.21
C ASP A 152 -6.16 -1.16 -10.92
N ALA A 153 -4.92 -0.97 -10.55
CA ALA A 153 -4.41 0.32 -10.09
C ALA A 153 -4.43 1.41 -11.20
N LYS A 154 -4.35 1.01 -12.47
CA LYS A 154 -4.35 1.92 -13.60
C LYS A 154 -5.76 2.43 -13.96
N THR A 155 -6.77 1.58 -13.82
CA THR A 155 -8.13 1.84 -14.34
C THR A 155 -9.19 1.96 -13.27
N GLY A 156 -8.94 1.53 -12.03
CA GLY A 156 -9.93 1.46 -10.96
C GLY A 156 -10.96 0.33 -11.14
N LYS A 157 -10.80 -0.52 -12.16
CA LYS A 157 -11.70 -1.65 -12.37
C LYS A 157 -11.52 -2.69 -11.27
N ARG A 158 -12.63 -3.12 -10.67
CA ARG A 158 -12.61 -4.21 -9.68
C ARG A 158 -12.22 -5.52 -10.36
N LEU A 159 -11.17 -6.16 -9.82
CA LEU A 159 -10.69 -7.47 -10.23
C LEU A 159 -11.39 -8.57 -9.41
N TRP A 160 -11.45 -8.40 -8.10
CA TRP A 160 -12.17 -9.26 -7.17
C TRP A 160 -12.52 -8.52 -5.87
N GLU A 161 -13.36 -9.12 -5.05
CA GLU A 161 -13.71 -8.62 -3.73
C GLU A 161 -13.95 -9.75 -2.75
N ILE A 162 -13.76 -9.49 -1.47
CA ILE A 162 -14.10 -10.36 -0.35
C ILE A 162 -14.99 -9.58 0.61
N ASP A 163 -16.22 -10.02 0.78
CA ASP A 163 -17.07 -9.64 1.91
C ASP A 163 -16.86 -10.69 3.00
N PHE A 164 -15.97 -10.39 3.95
CA PHE A 164 -15.59 -11.38 4.99
C PHE A 164 -16.77 -11.81 5.85
N PRO A 165 -17.65 -10.90 6.35
CA PRO A 165 -18.84 -11.32 7.08
C PRO A 165 -19.71 -12.30 6.34
N LYS A 166 -19.95 -12.06 5.06
CA LYS A 166 -20.77 -12.93 4.23
C LYS A 166 -20.10 -14.26 3.92
N GLN A 167 -18.83 -14.22 3.51
CA GLN A 167 -18.07 -15.40 3.08
C GLN A 167 -17.70 -16.32 4.25
N LEU A 168 -17.34 -15.75 5.40
CA LEU A 168 -16.86 -16.51 6.56
C LEU A 168 -17.92 -16.64 7.66
N LYS A 169 -19.12 -16.08 7.45
CA LYS A 169 -20.22 -16.05 8.42
C LYS A 169 -19.80 -15.47 9.78
N THR A 170 -19.03 -14.37 9.73
CA THR A 170 -18.56 -13.66 10.92
C THR A 170 -19.38 -12.41 11.17
N PRO A 171 -19.54 -11.96 12.44
CA PRO A 171 -20.20 -10.69 12.70
C PRO A 171 -19.37 -9.54 12.16
N LEU A 172 -20.04 -8.43 11.79
CA LEU A 172 -19.37 -7.17 11.49
C LEU A 172 -18.56 -6.71 12.71
N PRO A 173 -17.33 -6.22 12.52
CA PRO A 173 -16.58 -5.61 13.60
C PRO A 173 -17.33 -4.36 14.09
N THR A 174 -17.62 -4.29 15.38
CA THR A 174 -18.46 -3.24 15.97
C THR A 174 -17.96 -1.83 15.69
N PHE A 175 -16.66 -1.65 15.60
CA PHE A 175 -16.02 -0.35 15.31
C PHE A 175 -15.51 -0.24 13.86
N GLY A 176 -15.86 -1.19 13.02
CA GLY A 176 -15.40 -1.27 11.64
C GLY A 176 -14.00 -1.87 11.47
N CYS A 177 -13.65 -2.18 10.24
CA CYS A 177 -12.31 -2.64 9.88
C CYS A 177 -11.31 -1.47 9.97
N VAL A 178 -10.24 -1.67 10.73
CA VAL A 178 -9.18 -0.67 10.94
C VAL A 178 -7.85 -1.12 10.33
N CYS A 179 -7.65 -2.42 10.22
CA CYS A 179 -6.41 -3.00 9.73
C CYS A 179 -6.12 -2.58 8.29
N SER A 180 -4.96 -2.01 8.07
CA SER A 180 -4.45 -1.72 6.73
C SER A 180 -3.84 -2.97 6.11
N PRO A 181 -4.23 -3.38 4.89
CA PRO A 181 -3.65 -4.50 4.19
C PRO A 181 -2.12 -4.38 4.12
N MET A 182 -1.44 -5.50 4.28
CA MET A 182 0.00 -5.62 4.10
C MET A 182 0.28 -6.51 2.90
N VAL A 183 1.13 -6.04 2.00
CA VAL A 183 1.48 -6.78 0.77
C VAL A 183 2.90 -7.31 0.86
N ASP A 184 3.09 -8.57 0.48
CA ASP A 184 4.41 -9.20 0.36
C ASP A 184 4.37 -10.32 -0.70
N GLY A 185 5.26 -10.26 -1.68
CA GLY A 185 5.30 -11.20 -2.79
C GLY A 185 3.97 -11.28 -3.54
N LYS A 186 3.32 -12.44 -3.49
CA LYS A 186 2.03 -12.71 -4.14
C LYS A 186 0.83 -12.66 -3.19
N PHE A 187 1.02 -12.16 -1.97
CA PHE A 187 0.01 -12.24 -0.92
C PHE A 187 -0.34 -10.88 -0.33
N VAL A 188 -1.57 -10.82 0.16
CA VAL A 188 -2.08 -9.78 1.05
C VAL A 188 -2.34 -10.39 2.41
N TYR A 189 -1.98 -9.66 3.46
CA TYR A 189 -2.21 -10.07 4.85
C TYR A 189 -3.02 -8.99 5.56
N MET A 190 -4.06 -9.37 6.27
CA MET A 190 -4.83 -8.42 7.07
C MET A 190 -5.64 -9.10 8.18
N GLN A 191 -5.94 -8.35 9.21
CA GLN A 191 -6.91 -8.74 10.21
C GLN A 191 -8.30 -8.42 9.67
N ALA A 192 -9.06 -9.46 9.35
CA ALA A 192 -10.41 -9.38 8.80
C ALA A 192 -11.14 -10.71 9.04
N GLY A 193 -12.46 -10.70 8.95
CA GLY A 193 -13.27 -11.90 9.12
C GLY A 193 -13.08 -12.55 10.49
N ALA A 194 -13.01 -11.74 11.56
CA ALA A 194 -12.78 -12.21 12.91
C ALA A 194 -11.53 -13.11 13.04
N GLY A 195 -10.41 -12.65 12.50
CA GLY A 195 -9.13 -13.36 12.54
C GLY A 195 -8.05 -12.64 11.74
N PHE A 196 -6.95 -13.31 11.47
CA PHE A 196 -5.87 -12.85 10.63
C PHE A 196 -5.75 -13.72 9.38
N CYS A 197 -5.77 -13.13 8.21
CA CYS A 197 -5.86 -13.82 6.91
C CYS A 197 -4.62 -13.59 6.04
N LYS A 198 -4.21 -14.64 5.31
CA LYS A 198 -3.34 -14.59 4.15
C LYS A 198 -4.18 -14.84 2.90
N ILE A 199 -4.04 -13.97 1.89
CA ILE A 199 -4.90 -13.91 0.72
C ILE A 199 -4.04 -13.85 -0.53
N GLU A 200 -4.37 -14.60 -1.56
CA GLU A 200 -3.70 -14.50 -2.87
C GLU A 200 -4.08 -13.20 -3.57
N GLN A 201 -3.08 -12.44 -4.05
CA GLN A 201 -3.31 -11.16 -4.73
C GLN A 201 -4.08 -11.28 -6.04
N ASP A 202 -3.93 -12.40 -6.76
CA ASP A 202 -4.52 -12.55 -8.09
C ASP A 202 -5.99 -12.99 -8.03
N THR A 203 -6.36 -13.77 -7.03
CA THR A 203 -7.65 -14.45 -6.99
C THR A 203 -8.55 -14.02 -5.84
N GLY A 204 -7.99 -13.39 -4.79
CA GLY A 204 -8.71 -13.15 -3.54
C GLY A 204 -8.92 -14.42 -2.69
N LYS A 205 -8.34 -15.56 -3.07
CA LYS A 205 -8.47 -16.80 -2.30
C LYS A 205 -7.78 -16.67 -0.95
N ILE A 206 -8.52 -16.96 0.13
CA ILE A 206 -7.95 -17.05 1.47
C ILE A 206 -7.14 -18.34 1.57
N VAL A 207 -5.82 -18.21 1.73
CA VAL A 207 -4.88 -19.34 1.85
C VAL A 207 -4.97 -19.97 3.24
N TRP A 208 -4.94 -19.12 4.27
CA TRP A 208 -5.16 -19.51 5.65
C TRP A 208 -5.76 -18.35 6.45
N ARG A 209 -6.41 -18.69 7.55
CA ARG A 209 -6.94 -17.78 8.55
C ARG A 209 -6.63 -18.30 9.93
N THR A 210 -5.94 -17.49 10.72
CA THR A 210 -5.47 -17.83 12.08
C THR A 210 -5.92 -16.78 13.10
N MET A 211 -5.56 -16.93 14.36
CA MET A 211 -5.92 -16.02 15.46
C MET A 211 -7.41 -15.66 15.44
N LYS A 212 -8.25 -16.67 15.26
CA LYS A 212 -9.70 -16.50 15.16
C LYS A 212 -10.28 -16.08 16.50
N ASP A 213 -11.18 -15.10 16.44
CA ASP A 213 -11.93 -14.61 17.60
C ASP A 213 -13.46 -14.69 17.36
N LYS A 214 -14.22 -14.15 18.32
CA LYS A 214 -15.70 -14.13 18.23
C LYS A 214 -16.25 -13.01 17.35
N GLY A 215 -15.38 -12.12 16.85
CA GLY A 215 -15.80 -10.92 16.09
C GLY A 215 -16.63 -9.94 16.94
N GLY A 216 -17.32 -9.04 16.24
CA GLY A 216 -18.18 -8.04 16.88
C GLY A 216 -17.42 -7.11 17.82
N MET A 217 -17.94 -6.90 19.03
CA MET A 217 -17.32 -6.00 20.02
C MET A 217 -16.05 -6.57 20.65
N TYR A 218 -15.90 -7.87 20.69
CA TYR A 218 -14.78 -8.55 21.32
C TYR A 218 -13.72 -9.02 20.31
N GLY A 219 -14.01 -8.97 19.03
CA GLY A 219 -13.06 -9.12 17.94
C GLY A 219 -12.61 -7.75 17.47
N SER A 220 -11.79 -7.71 16.50
CA SER A 220 -11.15 -6.53 15.92
C SER A 220 -9.97 -5.98 16.72
N ALA A 221 -8.90 -5.84 16.05
CA ALA A 221 -7.76 -5.07 16.52
C ALA A 221 -7.74 -3.71 15.83
N PHE A 222 -7.24 -2.72 16.56
CA PHE A 222 -6.99 -1.38 16.03
C PHE A 222 -5.53 -1.25 15.57
N SER A 223 -4.97 -2.32 15.06
CA SER A 223 -3.58 -2.40 14.63
C SER A 223 -3.46 -2.97 13.21
N SER A 224 -2.32 -2.75 12.62
CA SER A 224 -1.96 -3.33 11.33
C SER A 224 -0.71 -4.18 11.46
N PRO A 225 -0.62 -5.36 10.80
CA PRO A 225 0.49 -6.28 10.94
C PRO A 225 1.78 -5.68 10.38
N VAL A 226 2.92 -6.15 10.89
CA VAL A 226 4.25 -5.82 10.39
C VAL A 226 5.12 -7.05 10.33
N PHE A 227 6.10 -7.06 9.42
CA PHE A 227 7.13 -8.10 9.42
C PHE A 227 8.17 -7.82 10.49
N ALA A 228 8.67 -8.87 11.10
CA ALA A 228 9.82 -8.83 11.98
C ALA A 228 10.66 -10.10 11.82
N THR A 229 11.96 -9.98 12.09
CA THR A 229 12.84 -11.13 12.21
C THR A 229 13.20 -11.29 13.69
N LEU A 230 12.69 -12.34 14.32
CA LEU A 230 12.95 -12.67 15.73
C LEU A 230 13.57 -14.06 15.78
N ARG A 231 14.69 -14.19 16.50
CA ARG A 231 15.45 -15.44 16.59
C ARG A 231 15.73 -16.04 15.21
N ASP A 232 16.23 -15.20 14.30
CA ASP A 232 16.57 -15.53 12.91
C ASP A 232 15.41 -16.04 12.04
N LYS A 233 14.17 -15.96 12.55
CA LYS A 233 12.97 -16.35 11.83
C LYS A 233 12.16 -15.11 11.43
N ARG A 234 11.99 -14.92 10.11
CA ARG A 234 11.07 -13.91 9.57
C ARG A 234 9.64 -14.34 9.83
N GLN A 235 8.86 -13.48 10.46
CA GLN A 235 7.49 -13.73 10.88
C GLN A 235 6.64 -12.48 10.78
N ILE A 236 5.33 -12.60 10.93
CA ILE A 236 4.42 -11.46 10.98
C ILE A 236 4.03 -11.23 12.44
N LEU A 237 4.27 -10.02 12.93
CA LEU A 237 3.74 -9.61 14.22
C LEU A 237 2.30 -9.11 14.04
N VAL A 238 1.40 -9.73 14.76
CA VAL A 238 -0.03 -9.45 14.73
C VAL A 238 -0.51 -9.16 16.14
N GLN A 239 -1.07 -7.98 16.33
CA GLN A 239 -1.74 -7.63 17.59
C GLN A 239 -3.24 -7.76 17.41
N SER A 240 -3.85 -8.74 18.04
CA SER A 240 -5.28 -8.83 18.23
C SER A 240 -5.72 -7.94 19.40
N ARG A 241 -6.98 -8.02 19.79
CA ARG A 241 -7.47 -7.31 20.99
C ARG A 241 -6.79 -7.76 22.27
N THR A 242 -6.46 -9.05 22.37
CA THR A 242 -6.06 -9.70 23.62
C THR A 242 -4.62 -10.19 23.61
N GLU A 243 -3.98 -10.28 22.45
CA GLU A 243 -2.64 -10.85 22.33
C GLU A 243 -1.81 -10.17 21.22
N LEU A 244 -0.51 -10.18 21.42
CA LEU A 244 0.50 -9.89 20.39
C LEU A 244 1.21 -11.21 20.10
N ALA A 245 1.14 -11.65 18.85
CA ALA A 245 1.72 -12.93 18.44
C ALA A 245 2.63 -12.79 17.22
N GLY A 246 3.64 -13.66 17.14
CA GLY A 246 4.36 -13.97 15.93
C GLY A 246 3.58 -15.01 15.13
N VAL A 247 3.40 -14.81 13.84
CA VAL A 247 2.70 -15.73 12.95
C VAL A 247 3.65 -16.22 11.86
N ASP A 248 3.72 -17.53 11.68
CA ASP A 248 4.48 -18.16 10.62
C ASP A 248 3.88 -17.81 9.25
N ILE A 249 4.70 -17.25 8.36
CA ILE A 249 4.25 -16.73 7.06
C ILE A 249 3.70 -17.83 6.15
N ALA A 250 4.26 -19.03 6.24
CA ALA A 250 3.87 -20.14 5.35
C ALA A 250 2.59 -20.81 5.84
N SER A 251 2.56 -21.22 7.09
CA SER A 251 1.50 -22.05 7.67
C SER A 251 0.36 -21.25 8.33
N GLY A 252 0.63 -20.00 8.76
CA GLY A 252 -0.29 -19.25 9.61
C GLY A 252 -0.28 -19.71 11.07
N GLY A 253 0.63 -20.61 11.45
CA GLY A 253 0.78 -21.07 12.84
C GLY A 253 1.27 -19.93 13.75
N VAL A 254 0.71 -19.84 14.97
CA VAL A 254 1.19 -18.95 16.03
C VAL A 254 2.48 -19.52 16.59
N LEU A 255 3.51 -18.66 16.77
CA LEU A 255 4.88 -19.03 17.18
C LEU A 255 5.09 -18.78 18.66
#